data_349ed4297874fff2f4635ae97c4107fe
#
_entry.id   349ed4297874fff2f4635ae97c4107fe
#
_cell.length_a   1.000
_cell.length_b   1.000
_cell.length_c   1.000
_cell.angle_alpha   90.00
_cell.angle_beta   90.00
_cell.angle_gamma   90.00
#
_symmetry.space_group_name_H-M   'P 1'
#
loop_
_entity.id
_entity.type
_entity.pdbx_description
1 polymer ?
#
loop_
_entity_poly.entity_id
_entity_poly.type
_entity_poly.pdbx_seq_one_letter_code
_entity_poly.pdbx_strand_id
1 'polypeptide(L)'
;MSQIQINNLNFIYPGQTEYIFKNVNLTLDTDWKLGLIGRNGSGKTTLLKLLLGEYESNNAISKNIEFEYFPYEIKNENDLTINIAYKILPNLEEWRLYKELNLIKMDANILYRNFSTLSGGEMIKILLICAFLKENKFLLIDEPTNHIDEESKDSLIEYLKQKKGFILVSHDRKILNEVVDHILYIGKQNITLEQGTYNSWKFNKTNRDNNEIEQNKRLKNDIMKLDEIAKKTENWSNAVEKSKKGAVDKGHVGHQAAKMMKRAKVLESRRDKKIEEKTGLLKDIDISPDLQMKPLIASRKNLILVQNLSIFYDKKILFKNLNFEINSGERVAIEGKNGSGKSSIVKLIVGENIPNNKGLKVMPNLKISYVSQMTDEVKGTISEYARYNNVDEGIFRAMLQKLGVDKEKLDKNLSDLSEGQKKKVMIARSISEDSEIYIWDEPLNYLDIQSREQIENMILKYEPTMLFIEHDNVFINKIATKVIQLPEE
;
A
#
# COMPACT_ATOMS: atom_id res chain seq x y z
N MET A 1 -21.01 -23.45 -14.34
CA MET A 1 -19.88 -22.59 -13.94
C MET A 1 -19.48 -21.80 -15.16
N SER A 2 -19.61 -20.50 -15.11
CA SER A 2 -19.16 -19.61 -16.20
C SER A 2 -17.72 -19.19 -15.88
N GLN A 3 -16.91 -18.95 -16.91
CA GLN A 3 -15.51 -18.55 -16.76
C GLN A 3 -15.26 -17.23 -17.46
N ILE A 4 -14.51 -16.36 -16.78
CA ILE A 4 -13.94 -15.15 -17.36
C ILE A 4 -12.59 -15.53 -17.93
N GLN A 5 -12.44 -15.45 -19.25
CA GLN A 5 -11.18 -15.76 -19.93
C GLN A 5 -10.53 -14.46 -20.40
N ILE A 6 -9.28 -14.29 -20.04
CA ILE A 6 -8.41 -13.21 -20.50
C ILE A 6 -7.27 -13.86 -21.26
N ASN A 7 -7.15 -13.58 -22.54
CA ASN A 7 -6.17 -14.21 -23.43
C ASN A 7 -5.29 -13.14 -24.07
N ASN A 8 -3.99 -13.22 -23.81
CA ASN A 8 -2.97 -12.34 -24.40
C ASN A 8 -3.29 -10.84 -24.25
N LEU A 9 -3.74 -10.44 -23.05
CA LEU A 9 -4.06 -9.05 -22.77
C LEU A 9 -2.77 -8.20 -22.77
N ASN A 10 -2.78 -7.21 -23.66
CA ASN A 10 -1.75 -6.18 -23.73
C ASN A 10 -2.41 -4.81 -23.59
N PHE A 11 -1.97 -4.01 -22.64
CA PHE A 11 -2.52 -2.67 -22.43
C PHE A 11 -1.45 -1.65 -22.12
N ILE A 12 -1.57 -0.49 -22.77
CA ILE A 12 -0.75 0.70 -22.58
C ILE A 12 -1.68 1.92 -22.61
N TYR A 13 -1.45 2.87 -21.72
CA TYR A 13 -2.20 4.13 -21.78
C TYR A 13 -1.78 4.98 -22.98
N PRO A 14 -2.71 5.70 -23.60
CA PRO A 14 -2.37 6.65 -24.66
C PRO A 14 -1.29 7.64 -24.20
N GLY A 15 -0.22 7.74 -25.00
CA GLY A 15 0.92 8.65 -24.69
C GLY A 15 1.97 8.10 -23.73
N GLN A 16 1.82 6.87 -23.25
CA GLN A 16 2.88 6.19 -22.49
C GLN A 16 3.66 5.21 -23.37
N THR A 17 4.89 4.89 -22.97
CA THR A 17 5.77 3.94 -23.68
C THR A 17 5.83 2.57 -23.00
N GLU A 18 5.42 2.49 -21.75
CA GLU A 18 5.48 1.26 -20.96
C GLU A 18 4.13 0.54 -20.88
N TYR A 19 4.16 -0.77 -21.01
CA TYR A 19 2.98 -1.62 -20.86
C TYR A 19 2.60 -1.75 -19.38
N ILE A 20 1.32 -1.51 -19.07
CA ILE A 20 0.74 -1.86 -17.77
C ILE A 20 0.51 -3.38 -17.72
N PHE A 21 -0.01 -3.95 -18.81
CA PHE A 21 -0.20 -5.40 -18.97
C PHE A 21 0.47 -5.85 -20.25
N LYS A 22 1.21 -6.96 -20.17
CA LYS A 22 1.90 -7.54 -21.33
C LYS A 22 1.70 -9.05 -21.33
N ASN A 23 1.06 -9.58 -22.40
CA ASN A 23 0.82 -11.00 -22.62
C ASN A 23 0.12 -11.70 -21.42
N VAL A 24 -0.84 -11.04 -20.79
CA VAL A 24 -1.54 -11.61 -19.63
C VAL A 24 -2.57 -12.64 -20.07
N ASN A 25 -2.47 -13.84 -19.49
CA ASN A 25 -3.41 -14.93 -19.68
C ASN A 25 -3.94 -15.38 -18.32
N LEU A 26 -5.28 -15.33 -18.14
CA LEU A 26 -5.96 -15.68 -16.90
C LEU A 26 -7.28 -16.35 -17.20
N THR A 27 -7.64 -17.31 -16.36
CA THR A 27 -8.98 -17.92 -16.35
C THR A 27 -9.50 -17.82 -14.92
N LEU A 28 -10.62 -17.12 -14.73
CA LEU A 28 -11.26 -16.90 -13.43
C LEU A 28 -12.62 -17.59 -13.45
N ASP A 29 -12.99 -18.24 -12.35
CA ASP A 29 -14.31 -18.81 -12.18
C ASP A 29 -15.26 -17.76 -11.57
N THR A 30 -16.50 -17.71 -12.06
CA THR A 30 -17.51 -16.76 -11.58
C THR A 30 -18.02 -17.04 -10.17
N ASP A 31 -17.73 -18.20 -9.60
CA ASP A 31 -18.11 -18.51 -8.22
C ASP A 31 -17.04 -18.08 -7.18
N TRP A 32 -15.85 -17.69 -7.63
CA TRP A 32 -14.76 -17.32 -6.73
C TRP A 32 -14.96 -15.96 -6.07
N LYS A 33 -14.50 -15.87 -4.82
CA LYS A 33 -14.33 -14.62 -4.08
C LYS A 33 -12.88 -14.18 -4.23
N LEU A 34 -12.60 -13.38 -5.22
CA LEU A 34 -11.25 -13.10 -5.67
C LEU A 34 -10.75 -11.78 -5.07
N GLY A 35 -9.69 -11.85 -4.26
CA GLY A 35 -8.99 -10.66 -3.74
C GLY A 35 -7.96 -10.15 -4.75
N LEU A 36 -8.15 -8.95 -5.29
CA LEU A 36 -7.20 -8.31 -6.20
C LEU A 36 -6.26 -7.40 -5.41
N ILE A 37 -4.99 -7.78 -5.35
CA ILE A 37 -3.97 -7.09 -4.58
C ILE A 37 -2.77 -6.68 -5.45
N GLY A 38 -2.04 -5.66 -5.01
CA GLY A 38 -0.86 -5.12 -5.70
C GLY A 38 -0.53 -3.72 -5.20
N ARG A 39 0.64 -3.21 -5.58
CA ARG A 39 1.05 -1.84 -5.23
C ARG A 39 0.10 -0.79 -5.81
N ASN A 40 0.08 0.40 -5.20
CA ASN A 40 -0.59 1.54 -5.81
C ASN A 40 0.08 1.88 -7.15
N GLY A 41 -0.75 2.00 -8.21
CA GLY A 41 -0.26 2.20 -9.57
C GLY A 41 0.10 0.91 -10.34
N SER A 42 -0.05 -0.28 -9.76
CA SER A 42 0.21 -1.55 -10.45
C SER A 42 -0.82 -1.93 -11.52
N GLY A 43 -1.92 -1.16 -11.64
CA GLY A 43 -2.95 -1.41 -12.63
C GLY A 43 -4.20 -2.12 -12.10
N LYS A 44 -4.44 -2.21 -10.78
CA LYS A 44 -5.66 -2.82 -10.21
C LYS A 44 -6.93 -2.22 -10.82
N THR A 45 -7.13 -0.92 -10.67
CA THR A 45 -8.30 -0.20 -11.24
C THR A 45 -8.32 -0.25 -12.76
N THR A 46 -7.14 -0.28 -13.42
CA THR A 46 -7.04 -0.45 -14.88
C THR A 46 -7.59 -1.81 -15.31
N LEU A 47 -7.26 -2.88 -14.58
CA LEU A 47 -7.81 -4.22 -14.87
C LEU A 47 -9.34 -4.24 -14.70
N LEU A 48 -9.87 -3.62 -13.62
CA LEU A 48 -11.31 -3.52 -13.42
C LEU A 48 -11.99 -2.76 -14.57
N LYS A 49 -11.42 -1.64 -15.03
CA LYS A 49 -11.94 -0.84 -16.16
C LYS A 49 -11.87 -1.57 -17.50
N LEU A 50 -10.84 -2.39 -17.71
CA LEU A 50 -10.76 -3.27 -18.88
C LEU A 50 -11.84 -4.37 -18.86
N LEU A 51 -12.14 -4.94 -17.69
CA LEU A 51 -13.23 -5.91 -17.52
C LEU A 51 -14.60 -5.25 -17.80
N LEU A 52 -14.80 -4.01 -17.34
CA LEU A 52 -16.01 -3.22 -17.62
C LEU A 52 -16.16 -2.84 -19.10
N GLY A 53 -15.06 -2.89 -19.88
CA GLY A 53 -15.04 -2.45 -21.25
C GLY A 53 -14.91 -0.93 -21.43
N GLU A 54 -14.54 -0.18 -20.38
CA GLU A 54 -14.25 1.26 -20.48
C GLU A 54 -12.96 1.52 -21.29
N TYR A 55 -12.04 0.54 -21.30
CA TYR A 55 -10.85 0.56 -22.14
C TYR A 55 -10.89 -0.57 -23.16
N GLU A 56 -10.37 -0.33 -24.35
CA GLU A 56 -10.27 -1.35 -25.37
C GLU A 56 -9.26 -2.45 -24.99
N SER A 57 -9.72 -3.69 -25.01
CA SER A 57 -8.91 -4.88 -24.66
C SER A 57 -8.49 -5.72 -25.88
N ASN A 58 -8.67 -5.21 -27.11
CA ASN A 58 -8.38 -5.93 -28.35
C ASN A 58 -8.98 -7.36 -28.38
N ASN A 59 -10.21 -7.50 -27.87
CA ASN A 59 -10.93 -8.79 -27.72
C ASN A 59 -10.21 -9.83 -26.82
N ALA A 60 -9.28 -9.39 -25.97
CA ALA A 60 -8.57 -10.26 -25.03
C ALA A 60 -9.47 -10.82 -23.92
N ILE A 61 -10.62 -10.18 -23.65
CA ILE A 61 -11.53 -10.54 -22.55
C ILE A 61 -12.81 -11.15 -23.14
N SER A 62 -13.24 -12.29 -22.60
CA SER A 62 -14.49 -12.94 -23.02
C SER A 62 -15.70 -12.07 -22.65
N LYS A 63 -16.62 -11.87 -23.61
CA LYS A 63 -17.82 -11.02 -23.45
C LYS A 63 -19.05 -11.76 -22.92
N ASN A 64 -18.90 -12.96 -22.39
CA ASN A 64 -20.02 -13.81 -21.99
C ASN A 64 -20.61 -13.46 -20.61
N ILE A 65 -20.01 -12.48 -19.93
CA ILE A 65 -20.36 -12.08 -18.57
C ILE A 65 -20.47 -10.56 -18.54
N GLU A 66 -21.52 -10.07 -17.93
CA GLU A 66 -21.69 -8.65 -17.68
C GLU A 66 -21.12 -8.29 -16.30
N PHE A 67 -20.37 -7.21 -16.26
CA PHE A 67 -19.74 -6.73 -15.03
C PHE A 67 -20.50 -5.56 -14.45
N GLU A 68 -20.46 -5.44 -13.14
CA GLU A 68 -20.99 -4.31 -12.40
C GLU A 68 -19.92 -3.76 -11.47
N TYR A 69 -19.74 -2.44 -11.46
CA TYR A 69 -18.69 -1.78 -10.68
C TYR A 69 -19.26 -1.08 -9.44
N PHE A 70 -18.57 -1.25 -8.35
CA PHE A 70 -18.80 -0.57 -7.09
C PHE A 70 -17.51 0.16 -6.67
N PRO A 71 -17.55 1.41 -6.19
CA PRO A 71 -18.73 2.18 -5.73
C PRO A 71 -19.50 2.92 -6.84
N TYR A 72 -20.78 3.19 -6.56
CA TYR A 72 -21.61 4.03 -7.41
C TYR A 72 -21.39 5.50 -7.12
N GLU A 73 -21.37 6.34 -8.16
CA GLU A 73 -21.42 7.79 -8.02
C GLU A 73 -22.87 8.26 -7.86
N ILE A 74 -23.19 8.81 -6.70
CA ILE A 74 -24.54 9.34 -6.40
C ILE A 74 -24.57 10.84 -6.68
N LYS A 75 -25.33 11.25 -7.71
CA LYS A 75 -25.43 12.67 -8.12
C LYS A 75 -26.28 13.53 -7.18
N ASN A 76 -27.25 12.96 -6.49
CA ASN A 76 -28.15 13.67 -5.57
C ASN A 76 -28.31 12.90 -4.25
N GLU A 77 -27.51 13.27 -3.28
CA GLU A 77 -27.51 12.66 -1.95
C GLU A 77 -28.67 13.12 -1.05
N ASN A 78 -29.40 14.16 -1.44
CA ASN A 78 -30.53 14.69 -0.65
C ASN A 78 -31.82 13.90 -0.84
N ASP A 79 -31.82 12.88 -1.69
CA ASP A 79 -32.96 11.99 -1.89
C ASP A 79 -33.10 10.98 -0.74
N LEU A 80 -34.32 10.43 -0.61
CA LEU A 80 -34.53 9.28 0.29
C LEU A 80 -33.71 8.08 -0.17
N THR A 81 -33.18 7.33 0.78
CA THR A 81 -32.35 6.16 0.51
C THR A 81 -33.07 5.13 -0.38
N ILE A 82 -34.37 4.92 -0.16
CA ILE A 82 -35.18 4.01 -1.00
C ILE A 82 -35.24 4.48 -2.46
N ASN A 83 -35.36 5.80 -2.69
CA ASN A 83 -35.40 6.35 -4.05
C ASN A 83 -34.06 6.15 -4.78
N ILE A 84 -32.94 6.24 -4.07
CA ILE A 84 -31.62 5.94 -4.62
C ILE A 84 -31.53 4.45 -4.99
N ALA A 85 -32.02 3.56 -4.14
CA ALA A 85 -32.09 2.14 -4.46
C ALA A 85 -32.93 1.87 -5.73
N TYR A 86 -34.07 2.53 -5.91
CA TYR A 86 -34.88 2.41 -7.13
C TYR A 86 -34.18 2.99 -8.38
N LYS A 87 -33.39 4.06 -8.25
CA LYS A 87 -32.59 4.59 -9.35
C LYS A 87 -31.52 3.59 -9.83
N ILE A 88 -30.91 2.87 -8.89
CA ILE A 88 -29.89 1.84 -9.20
C ILE A 88 -30.56 0.55 -9.73
N LEU A 89 -31.74 0.23 -9.20
CA LEU A 89 -32.51 -0.99 -9.47
C LEU A 89 -33.95 -0.62 -9.85
N PRO A 90 -34.24 -0.28 -11.12
CA PRO A 90 -35.59 0.14 -11.54
C PRO A 90 -36.69 -0.90 -11.29
N ASN A 91 -36.33 -2.19 -11.30
CA ASN A 91 -37.24 -3.30 -11.08
C ASN A 91 -37.08 -3.92 -9.68
N LEU A 92 -36.71 -3.09 -8.68
CA LEU A 92 -36.48 -3.56 -7.32
C LEU A 92 -37.77 -4.09 -6.67
N GLU A 93 -37.74 -5.34 -6.25
CA GLU A 93 -38.73 -5.91 -5.35
C GLU A 93 -38.31 -5.61 -3.91
N GLU A 94 -39.09 -4.79 -3.19
CA GLU A 94 -38.72 -4.29 -1.85
C GLU A 94 -38.39 -5.41 -0.86
N TRP A 95 -39.11 -6.53 -0.91
CA TRP A 95 -38.86 -7.66 -0.01
C TRP A 95 -37.42 -8.21 -0.14
N ARG A 96 -36.83 -8.15 -1.33
CA ARG A 96 -35.43 -8.54 -1.54
C ARG A 96 -34.47 -7.57 -0.83
N LEU A 97 -34.75 -6.26 -0.90
CA LEU A 97 -33.99 -5.25 -0.19
C LEU A 97 -34.07 -5.44 1.33
N TYR A 98 -35.27 -5.67 1.87
CA TYR A 98 -35.46 -5.95 3.31
C TYR A 98 -34.72 -7.22 3.75
N LYS A 99 -34.72 -8.26 2.92
CA LYS A 99 -33.96 -9.49 3.20
C LYS A 99 -32.46 -9.21 3.31
N GLU A 100 -31.90 -8.44 2.36
CA GLU A 100 -30.48 -8.11 2.38
C GLU A 100 -30.11 -7.18 3.55
N LEU A 101 -30.97 -6.22 3.92
CA LEU A 101 -30.80 -5.38 5.09
C LEU A 101 -30.70 -6.21 6.39
N ASN A 102 -31.58 -7.22 6.54
CA ASN A 102 -31.51 -8.12 7.68
C ASN A 102 -30.20 -8.94 7.69
N LEU A 103 -29.71 -9.39 6.52
CA LEU A 103 -28.44 -10.12 6.42
C LEU A 103 -27.24 -9.29 6.86
N ILE A 104 -27.25 -7.98 6.56
CA ILE A 104 -26.18 -7.05 6.95
C ILE A 104 -26.41 -6.39 8.31
N LYS A 105 -27.50 -6.80 9.02
CA LYS A 105 -27.89 -6.31 10.34
C LYS A 105 -28.15 -4.81 10.37
N MET A 106 -28.85 -4.28 9.38
CA MET A 106 -29.26 -2.87 9.29
C MET A 106 -30.76 -2.70 9.53
N ASP A 107 -31.12 -1.62 10.24
CA ASP A 107 -32.54 -1.27 10.46
C ASP A 107 -33.18 -0.81 9.15
N ALA A 108 -34.35 -1.34 8.84
CA ALA A 108 -35.10 -0.97 7.63
C ALA A 108 -35.56 0.51 7.62
N ASN A 109 -35.67 1.16 8.76
CA ASN A 109 -36.00 2.60 8.85
C ASN A 109 -35.01 3.49 8.11
N ILE A 110 -33.79 3.01 7.86
CA ILE A 110 -32.75 3.71 7.10
C ILE A 110 -33.22 4.05 5.67
N LEU A 111 -34.09 3.26 5.08
CA LEU A 111 -34.62 3.47 3.73
C LEU A 111 -35.43 4.77 3.61
N TYR A 112 -36.02 5.24 4.70
CA TYR A 112 -36.84 6.44 4.75
C TYR A 112 -36.11 7.69 5.25
N ARG A 113 -34.79 7.56 5.46
CA ARG A 113 -33.90 8.69 5.78
C ARG A 113 -33.30 9.25 4.48
N ASN A 114 -32.97 10.55 4.51
CA ASN A 114 -32.19 11.15 3.42
C ASN A 114 -30.81 10.51 3.37
N PHE A 115 -30.35 10.14 2.18
CA PHE A 115 -29.07 9.45 1.99
C PHE A 115 -27.89 10.25 2.55
N SER A 116 -27.90 11.58 2.40
CA SER A 116 -26.89 12.49 2.97
C SER A 116 -26.81 12.47 4.50
N THR A 117 -27.81 11.94 5.21
CA THR A 117 -27.83 11.81 6.68
C THR A 117 -27.28 10.48 7.18
N LEU A 118 -26.93 9.59 6.27
CA LEU A 118 -26.36 8.29 6.61
C LEU A 118 -24.90 8.43 6.98
N SER A 119 -24.43 7.56 7.85
CA SER A 119 -22.98 7.39 8.07
C SER A 119 -22.31 6.81 6.81
N GLY A 120 -21.00 7.05 6.64
CA GLY A 120 -20.26 6.46 5.51
C GLY A 120 -20.39 4.94 5.43
N GLY A 121 -20.39 4.24 6.58
CA GLY A 121 -20.60 2.80 6.64
C GLY A 121 -22.01 2.38 6.21
N GLU A 122 -23.07 3.11 6.61
CA GLU A 122 -24.44 2.86 6.18
C GLU A 122 -24.61 3.08 4.67
N MET A 123 -24.03 4.16 4.12
CA MET A 123 -24.05 4.44 2.68
C MET A 123 -23.44 3.28 1.87
N ILE A 124 -22.25 2.86 2.24
CA ILE A 124 -21.52 1.77 1.57
C ILE A 124 -22.33 0.47 1.60
N LYS A 125 -22.88 0.12 2.75
CA LYS A 125 -23.70 -1.09 2.91
C LYS A 125 -24.93 -1.08 2.01
N ILE A 126 -25.69 0.03 1.96
CA ILE A 126 -26.87 0.16 1.10
C ILE A 126 -26.51 0.02 -0.38
N LEU A 127 -25.46 0.73 -0.82
CA LEU A 127 -25.04 0.69 -2.21
C LEU A 127 -24.53 -0.70 -2.61
N LEU A 128 -23.84 -1.39 -1.70
CA LEU A 128 -23.36 -2.75 -1.93
C LEU A 128 -24.50 -3.77 -2.00
N ILE A 129 -25.52 -3.62 -1.16
CA ILE A 129 -26.76 -4.40 -1.27
C ILE A 129 -27.38 -4.23 -2.65
N CYS A 130 -27.52 -2.98 -3.11
CA CYS A 130 -28.05 -2.69 -4.45
C CYS A 130 -27.21 -3.35 -5.55
N ALA A 131 -25.88 -3.37 -5.41
CA ALA A 131 -24.99 -4.02 -6.35
C ALA A 131 -25.22 -5.55 -6.41
N PHE A 132 -25.35 -6.22 -5.26
CA PHE A 132 -25.63 -7.67 -5.20
C PHE A 132 -27.04 -8.06 -5.62
N LEU A 133 -27.98 -7.14 -5.60
CA LEU A 133 -29.34 -7.39 -6.09
C LEU A 133 -29.46 -7.31 -7.62
N LYS A 134 -28.45 -6.81 -8.34
CA LYS A 134 -28.42 -6.85 -9.81
C LYS A 134 -28.20 -8.30 -10.28
N GLU A 135 -29.17 -8.80 -11.01
CA GLU A 135 -29.14 -10.17 -11.53
C GLU A 135 -28.16 -10.31 -12.72
N ASN A 136 -27.55 -11.46 -12.84
CA ASN A 136 -26.65 -11.83 -13.95
C ASN A 136 -25.44 -10.91 -14.14
N LYS A 137 -24.99 -10.23 -13.08
CA LYS A 137 -23.80 -9.39 -13.10
C LYS A 137 -22.71 -10.00 -12.21
N PHE A 138 -21.46 -9.94 -12.70
CA PHE A 138 -20.28 -10.25 -11.88
C PHE A 138 -19.75 -8.95 -11.25
N LEU A 139 -19.67 -8.93 -9.93
CA LEU A 139 -19.42 -7.68 -9.21
C LEU A 139 -17.91 -7.39 -9.07
N LEU A 140 -17.53 -6.16 -9.38
CA LEU A 140 -16.18 -5.61 -9.19
C LEU A 140 -16.25 -4.58 -8.07
N ILE A 141 -15.71 -4.92 -6.91
CA ILE A 141 -15.78 -4.11 -5.69
C ILE A 141 -14.41 -3.44 -5.47
N ASP A 142 -14.35 -2.12 -5.55
CA ASP A 142 -13.11 -1.36 -5.39
C ASP A 142 -13.13 -0.59 -4.05
N GLU A 143 -12.29 -0.99 -3.10
CA GLU A 143 -12.05 -0.38 -1.79
C GLU A 143 -13.31 -0.08 -0.96
N PRO A 144 -14.17 -1.08 -0.66
CA PRO A 144 -15.41 -0.85 0.08
C PRO A 144 -15.21 -0.54 1.56
N THR A 145 -14.00 -0.69 2.08
CA THR A 145 -13.66 -0.49 3.51
C THR A 145 -13.10 0.88 3.83
N ASN A 146 -12.96 1.76 2.84
CA ASN A 146 -12.46 3.11 3.07
C ASN A 146 -13.47 3.93 3.89
N HIS A 147 -12.97 4.62 4.92
CA HIS A 147 -13.75 5.52 5.79
C HIS A 147 -14.87 4.88 6.63
N ILE A 148 -14.87 3.56 6.78
CA ILE A 148 -15.84 2.89 7.66
C ILE A 148 -15.18 2.47 8.97
N ASP A 149 -15.96 2.51 10.05
CA ASP A 149 -15.52 2.06 11.37
C ASP A 149 -15.47 0.53 11.47
N GLU A 150 -14.85 0.04 12.55
CA GLU A 150 -14.60 -1.39 12.72
C GLU A 150 -15.91 -2.21 12.85
N GLU A 151 -16.93 -1.69 13.52
CA GLU A 151 -18.23 -2.36 13.65
C GLU A 151 -18.92 -2.51 12.29
N SER A 152 -18.86 -1.46 11.47
CA SER A 152 -19.36 -1.51 10.09
C SER A 152 -18.57 -2.46 9.20
N LYS A 153 -17.24 -2.55 9.38
CA LYS A 153 -16.42 -3.55 8.70
C LYS A 153 -16.81 -4.98 9.05
N ASP A 154 -17.01 -5.28 10.31
CA ASP A 154 -17.36 -6.64 10.75
C ASP A 154 -18.67 -7.09 10.13
N SER A 155 -19.70 -6.22 10.15
CA SER A 155 -20.97 -6.55 9.51
C SER A 155 -20.85 -6.70 7.99
N LEU A 156 -19.99 -5.92 7.33
CA LEU A 156 -19.69 -6.04 5.90
C LEU A 156 -18.98 -7.36 5.59
N ILE A 157 -18.00 -7.76 6.40
CA ILE A 157 -17.30 -9.04 6.26
C ILE A 157 -18.27 -10.22 6.36
N GLU A 158 -19.13 -10.23 7.38
CA GLU A 158 -20.12 -11.28 7.56
C GLU A 158 -21.11 -11.37 6.39
N TYR A 159 -21.48 -10.22 5.83
CA TYR A 159 -22.32 -10.14 4.63
C TYR A 159 -21.62 -10.72 3.41
N LEU A 160 -20.39 -10.29 3.12
CA LEU A 160 -19.62 -10.76 1.97
C LEU A 160 -19.27 -12.25 2.04
N LYS A 161 -19.08 -12.81 3.24
CA LYS A 161 -18.90 -14.25 3.42
C LYS A 161 -20.06 -15.08 2.86
N GLN A 162 -21.27 -14.54 2.86
CA GLN A 162 -22.47 -15.22 2.35
C GLN A 162 -22.66 -15.07 0.85
N LYS A 163 -21.93 -14.15 0.21
CA LYS A 163 -22.01 -13.90 -1.24
C LYS A 163 -21.00 -14.73 -2.00
N LYS A 164 -21.19 -14.83 -3.33
CA LYS A 164 -20.29 -15.53 -4.26
C LYS A 164 -20.10 -14.69 -5.50
N GLY A 165 -19.00 -14.93 -6.22
CA GLY A 165 -18.80 -14.39 -7.53
C GLY A 165 -18.52 -12.89 -7.55
N PHE A 166 -17.35 -12.47 -7.07
CA PHE A 166 -16.90 -11.08 -7.14
C PHE A 166 -15.38 -10.95 -7.10
N ILE A 167 -14.90 -9.82 -7.63
CA ILE A 167 -13.52 -9.36 -7.41
C ILE A 167 -13.57 -8.25 -6.36
N LEU A 168 -12.76 -8.39 -5.31
CA LEU A 168 -12.60 -7.42 -4.24
C LEU A 168 -11.20 -6.81 -4.28
N VAL A 169 -11.10 -5.53 -4.56
CA VAL A 169 -9.88 -4.74 -4.30
C VAL A 169 -9.98 -4.20 -2.90
N SER A 170 -9.04 -4.51 -2.04
CA SER A 170 -8.95 -3.92 -0.71
C SER A 170 -7.52 -3.88 -0.19
N HIS A 171 -7.24 -2.88 0.64
CA HIS A 171 -6.01 -2.74 1.41
C HIS A 171 -6.19 -3.20 2.87
N ASP A 172 -7.37 -3.68 3.23
CA ASP A 172 -7.67 -4.23 4.56
C ASP A 172 -7.38 -5.74 4.60
N ARG A 173 -6.39 -6.10 5.43
CA ARG A 173 -5.94 -7.50 5.57
C ARG A 173 -7.00 -8.41 6.21
N LYS A 174 -7.86 -7.85 7.08
CA LYS A 174 -8.91 -8.62 7.76
C LYS A 174 -9.93 -9.12 6.75
N ILE A 175 -10.45 -8.22 5.91
CA ILE A 175 -11.43 -8.59 4.86
C ILE A 175 -10.83 -9.57 3.84
N LEU A 176 -9.56 -9.36 3.43
CA LEU A 176 -8.88 -10.28 2.51
C LEU A 176 -8.60 -11.66 3.12
N ASN A 177 -8.48 -11.78 4.44
CA ASN A 177 -8.31 -13.07 5.09
C ASN A 177 -9.60 -13.80 5.35
N GLU A 178 -10.67 -13.07 5.66
CA GLU A 178 -11.92 -13.67 6.11
C GLU A 178 -12.92 -13.92 4.97
N VAL A 179 -12.83 -13.16 3.89
CA VAL A 179 -13.83 -13.17 2.80
C VAL A 179 -13.35 -13.91 1.57
N VAL A 180 -12.09 -13.70 1.13
CA VAL A 180 -11.63 -14.21 -0.16
C VAL A 180 -11.13 -15.64 -0.09
N ASP A 181 -11.28 -16.38 -1.19
CA ASP A 181 -10.81 -17.76 -1.36
C ASP A 181 -9.72 -17.90 -2.43
N HIS A 182 -9.50 -16.85 -3.24
CA HIS A 182 -8.45 -16.75 -4.24
C HIS A 182 -7.81 -15.37 -4.23
N ILE A 183 -6.51 -15.30 -4.45
CA ILE A 183 -5.75 -14.05 -4.55
C ILE A 183 -5.22 -13.88 -5.96
N LEU A 184 -5.56 -12.75 -6.58
CA LEU A 184 -4.98 -12.26 -7.83
C LEU A 184 -4.00 -11.13 -7.49
N TYR A 185 -2.71 -11.41 -7.59
CA TYR A 185 -1.66 -10.43 -7.32
C TYR A 185 -1.12 -9.84 -8.62
N ILE A 186 -1.14 -8.50 -8.71
CA ILE A 186 -0.50 -7.75 -9.79
C ILE A 186 0.85 -7.23 -9.29
N GLY A 187 1.92 -7.90 -9.73
CA GLY A 187 3.30 -7.46 -9.54
C GLY A 187 3.78 -6.56 -10.69
N LYS A 188 5.06 -6.16 -10.66
CA LYS A 188 5.65 -5.31 -11.72
C LYS A 188 5.69 -5.97 -13.10
N GLN A 189 5.95 -7.26 -13.16
CA GLN A 189 6.12 -8.01 -14.42
C GLN A 189 5.17 -9.18 -14.57
N ASN A 190 4.58 -9.66 -13.48
CA ASN A 190 3.80 -10.89 -13.46
C ASN A 190 2.48 -10.68 -12.72
N ILE A 191 1.43 -11.29 -13.25
CA ILE A 191 0.17 -11.49 -12.56
C ILE A 191 0.12 -12.95 -12.10
N THR A 192 -0.14 -13.16 -10.82
CA THR A 192 -0.24 -14.50 -10.25
C THR A 192 -1.60 -14.70 -9.60
N LEU A 193 -2.20 -15.87 -9.87
CA LEU A 193 -3.45 -16.32 -9.28
C LEU A 193 -3.14 -17.49 -8.35
N GLU A 194 -3.57 -17.41 -7.11
CA GLU A 194 -3.37 -18.45 -6.10
C GLU A 194 -4.65 -18.71 -5.31
N GLN A 195 -4.95 -19.97 -5.07
CA GLN A 195 -6.02 -20.35 -4.16
C GLN A 195 -5.59 -20.12 -2.71
N GLY A 196 -6.45 -19.51 -1.92
CA GLY A 196 -6.25 -19.26 -0.51
C GLY A 196 -6.53 -17.83 -0.09
N THR A 197 -6.28 -17.53 1.18
CA THR A 197 -6.45 -16.22 1.80
C THR A 197 -5.19 -15.35 1.62
N TYR A 198 -5.27 -14.08 2.00
CA TYR A 198 -4.12 -13.18 2.01
C TYR A 198 -2.91 -13.75 2.80
N ASN A 199 -3.15 -14.32 3.98
CA ASN A 199 -2.08 -14.87 4.81
C ASN A 199 -1.37 -16.06 4.16
N SER A 200 -2.12 -16.98 3.54
CA SER A 200 -1.54 -18.13 2.83
C SER A 200 -0.72 -17.67 1.62
N TRP A 201 -1.26 -16.75 0.83
CA TRP A 201 -0.56 -16.14 -0.30
C TRP A 201 0.73 -15.43 0.16
N LYS A 202 0.64 -14.63 1.24
CA LYS A 202 1.77 -13.90 1.79
C LYS A 202 2.90 -14.82 2.23
N PHE A 203 2.55 -15.91 2.92
CA PHE A 203 3.51 -16.93 3.33
C PHE A 203 4.21 -17.56 2.12
N ASN A 204 3.44 -17.97 1.12
CA ASN A 204 3.98 -18.55 -0.12
C ASN A 204 4.86 -17.55 -0.87
N LYS A 205 4.43 -16.28 -0.99
CA LYS A 205 5.23 -15.23 -1.62
C LYS A 205 6.55 -15.01 -0.88
N THR A 206 6.51 -14.88 0.43
CA THR A 206 7.73 -14.67 1.24
C THR A 206 8.73 -15.81 1.07
N ASN A 207 8.25 -17.07 1.05
CA ASN A 207 9.11 -18.22 0.82
C ASN A 207 9.72 -18.22 -0.59
N ARG A 208 8.94 -17.87 -1.62
CA ARG A 208 9.45 -17.73 -3.00
C ARG A 208 10.50 -16.62 -3.08
N ASP A 209 10.20 -15.45 -2.56
CA ASP A 209 11.09 -14.30 -2.58
C ASP A 209 12.42 -14.61 -1.86
N ASN A 210 12.39 -15.29 -0.70
CA ASN A 210 13.58 -15.71 0.01
C ASN A 210 14.44 -16.72 -0.79
N ASN A 211 13.80 -17.70 -1.42
CA ASN A 211 14.50 -18.65 -2.28
C ASN A 211 15.13 -17.97 -3.50
N GLU A 212 14.44 -17.01 -4.10
CA GLU A 212 14.95 -16.24 -5.24
C GLU A 212 16.10 -15.29 -4.84
N ILE A 213 16.03 -14.68 -3.65
CA ILE A 213 17.13 -13.89 -3.07
C ILE A 213 18.37 -14.75 -2.90
N GLU A 214 18.23 -15.95 -2.33
CA GLU A 214 19.36 -16.87 -2.17
C GLU A 214 19.95 -17.30 -3.52
N GLN A 215 19.10 -17.64 -4.50
CA GLN A 215 19.54 -17.98 -5.85
C GLN A 215 20.28 -16.80 -6.50
N ASN A 216 19.73 -15.61 -6.44
CA ASN A 216 20.38 -14.40 -6.95
C ASN A 216 21.72 -14.12 -6.26
N LYS A 217 21.83 -14.34 -4.95
CA LYS A 217 23.09 -14.20 -4.20
C LYS A 217 24.13 -15.20 -4.67
N ARG A 218 23.74 -16.46 -4.89
CA ARG A 218 24.64 -17.51 -5.42
C ARG A 218 25.10 -17.14 -6.85
N LEU A 219 24.19 -16.73 -7.74
CA LEU A 219 24.52 -16.32 -9.10
C LEU A 219 25.47 -15.11 -9.12
N LYS A 220 25.23 -14.09 -8.29
CA LYS A 220 26.12 -12.92 -8.17
C LYS A 220 27.53 -13.32 -7.68
N ASN A 221 27.61 -14.21 -6.70
CA ASN A 221 28.90 -14.72 -6.21
C ASN A 221 29.65 -15.50 -7.31
N ASP A 222 28.95 -16.27 -8.11
CA ASP A 222 29.54 -17.00 -9.22
C ASP A 222 30.03 -16.06 -10.33
N ILE A 223 29.27 -15.01 -10.64
CA ILE A 223 29.66 -13.96 -11.59
C ILE A 223 30.95 -13.28 -11.09
N MET A 224 30.99 -12.89 -9.80
CA MET A 224 32.19 -12.27 -9.21
C MET A 224 33.41 -13.18 -9.29
N LYS A 225 33.25 -14.48 -9.00
CA LYS A 225 34.37 -15.47 -9.12
C LYS A 225 34.87 -15.59 -10.58
N LEU A 226 33.95 -15.58 -11.56
CA LEU A 226 34.33 -15.61 -12.97
C LEU A 226 35.11 -14.36 -13.37
N ASP A 227 34.68 -13.18 -12.88
CA ASP A 227 35.40 -11.91 -13.11
C ASP A 227 36.78 -11.86 -12.45
N GLU A 228 36.92 -12.38 -11.23
CA GLU A 228 38.23 -12.48 -10.55
C GLU A 228 39.19 -13.39 -11.31
N ILE A 229 38.72 -14.56 -11.76
CA ILE A 229 39.55 -15.50 -12.56
C ILE A 229 40.00 -14.82 -13.85
N ALA A 230 39.09 -14.03 -14.50
CA ALA A 230 39.44 -13.32 -15.71
C ALA A 230 40.51 -12.26 -15.48
N LYS A 231 40.34 -11.41 -14.45
CA LYS A 231 41.32 -10.39 -14.08
C LYS A 231 42.70 -11.01 -13.75
N LYS A 232 42.72 -12.14 -13.08
CA LYS A 232 43.97 -12.86 -12.82
C LYS A 232 44.63 -13.37 -14.12
N THR A 233 43.81 -13.88 -15.07
CA THR A 233 44.31 -14.41 -16.36
C THR A 233 44.83 -13.28 -17.22
N GLU A 234 44.15 -12.12 -17.26
CA GLU A 234 44.54 -10.92 -17.96
C GLU A 234 45.86 -10.35 -17.42
N ASN A 235 45.95 -10.21 -16.08
CA ASN A 235 47.17 -9.75 -15.41
C ASN A 235 48.38 -10.70 -15.69
N TRP A 236 48.13 -11.99 -15.73
CA TRP A 236 49.16 -12.98 -16.06
C TRP A 236 49.57 -12.88 -17.53
N SER A 237 48.65 -12.72 -18.46
CA SER A 237 48.93 -12.48 -19.88
C SER A 237 49.76 -11.21 -20.11
N ASN A 238 49.40 -10.11 -19.42
CA ASN A 238 50.14 -8.85 -19.46
C ASN A 238 51.53 -8.94 -18.85
N ALA A 239 51.73 -9.77 -17.81
CA ALA A 239 53.04 -10.01 -17.21
C ALA A 239 53.95 -10.79 -18.18
N VAL A 240 53.43 -11.82 -18.87
CA VAL A 240 54.16 -12.58 -19.89
C VAL A 240 54.54 -11.70 -21.08
N GLU A 241 53.68 -10.78 -21.47
CA GLU A 241 53.98 -9.82 -22.55
C GLU A 241 55.07 -8.81 -22.18
N LYS A 242 55.09 -8.32 -20.94
CA LYS A 242 56.18 -7.49 -20.39
C LYS A 242 57.50 -8.19 -20.31
N SER A 243 57.55 -9.52 -20.05
CA SER A 243 58.77 -10.31 -19.99
C SER A 243 59.47 -10.48 -21.37
N LYS A 244 58.75 -10.19 -22.48
CA LYS A 244 59.31 -10.13 -23.84
C LYS A 244 60.44 -9.11 -24.02
N LYS A 245 60.44 -8.00 -23.27
CA LYS A 245 61.40 -6.90 -23.43
C LYS A 245 62.83 -7.25 -22.97
N GLY A 246 63.05 -8.36 -22.27
CA GLY A 246 64.37 -8.78 -21.79
C GLY A 246 64.87 -10.17 -22.27
N ALA A 247 64.13 -10.86 -23.15
CA ALA A 247 64.46 -12.24 -23.55
C ALA A 247 65.48 -12.32 -24.67
N VAL A 248 66.43 -13.28 -24.51
CA VAL A 248 67.51 -13.58 -25.46
C VAL A 248 66.98 -14.22 -26.75
N ASP A 249 65.89 -15.01 -26.69
CA ASP A 249 65.18 -15.58 -27.83
C ASP A 249 63.79 -14.98 -27.96
N LYS A 250 63.69 -13.86 -28.73
CA LYS A 250 62.45 -13.11 -28.94
C LYS A 250 61.43 -13.86 -29.81
N GLY A 251 61.84 -14.83 -30.61
CA GLY A 251 60.96 -15.61 -31.49
C GLY A 251 60.14 -16.65 -30.72
N HIS A 252 60.78 -17.43 -29.90
CA HIS A 252 60.15 -18.48 -29.09
C HIS A 252 59.18 -17.89 -28.05
N VAL A 253 59.60 -16.87 -27.32
CA VAL A 253 58.76 -16.16 -26.33
C VAL A 253 57.59 -15.46 -27.01
N GLY A 254 57.80 -14.93 -28.24
CA GLY A 254 56.73 -14.36 -29.08
C GLY A 254 55.63 -15.37 -29.45
N HIS A 255 56.06 -16.57 -29.87
CA HIS A 255 55.08 -17.64 -30.21
C HIS A 255 54.32 -18.16 -29.00
N GLN A 256 54.99 -18.35 -27.86
CA GLN A 256 54.31 -18.73 -26.61
C GLN A 256 53.32 -17.64 -26.12
N ALA A 257 53.70 -16.38 -26.16
CA ALA A 257 52.81 -15.27 -25.80
C ALA A 257 51.57 -15.16 -26.73
N ALA A 258 51.76 -15.35 -28.05
CA ALA A 258 50.63 -15.36 -29.01
C ALA A 258 49.67 -16.55 -28.75
N LYS A 259 50.19 -17.74 -28.41
CA LYS A 259 49.41 -18.93 -28.07
C LYS A 259 48.66 -18.75 -26.75
N MET A 260 49.25 -18.11 -25.74
CA MET A 260 48.62 -17.76 -24.48
C MET A 260 47.54 -16.66 -24.67
N MET A 261 47.80 -15.64 -25.48
CA MET A 261 46.83 -14.59 -25.81
C MET A 261 45.60 -15.14 -26.55
N LYS A 262 45.83 -16.11 -27.48
CA LYS A 262 44.71 -16.78 -28.15
C LYS A 262 43.88 -17.63 -27.14
N ARG A 263 44.54 -18.32 -26.19
CA ARG A 263 43.83 -19.04 -25.11
C ARG A 263 43.11 -18.09 -24.17
N ALA A 264 43.70 -16.97 -23.79
CA ALA A 264 43.06 -15.94 -22.95
C ALA A 264 41.81 -15.38 -23.61
N LYS A 265 41.86 -15.02 -24.93
CA LYS A 265 40.66 -14.55 -25.67
C LYS A 265 39.54 -15.59 -25.74
N VAL A 266 39.85 -16.89 -25.90
CA VAL A 266 38.85 -17.95 -25.90
C VAL A 266 38.23 -18.13 -24.49
N LEU A 267 39.04 -18.01 -23.44
CA LEU A 267 38.54 -18.06 -22.07
C LEU A 267 37.66 -16.84 -21.75
N GLU A 268 38.06 -15.66 -22.22
CA GLU A 268 37.33 -14.42 -22.09
C GLU A 268 35.95 -14.51 -22.78
N SER A 269 35.91 -14.93 -24.04
CA SER A 269 34.64 -15.14 -24.77
C SER A 269 33.73 -16.17 -24.09
N ARG A 270 34.30 -17.26 -23.55
CA ARG A 270 33.52 -18.26 -22.77
C ARG A 270 33.01 -17.70 -21.44
N ARG A 271 33.82 -16.86 -20.78
CA ARG A 271 33.40 -16.14 -19.56
C ARG A 271 32.23 -15.22 -19.86
N ASP A 272 32.36 -14.38 -20.90
CA ASP A 272 31.34 -13.37 -21.25
C ASP A 272 30.00 -14.05 -21.53
N LYS A 273 30.01 -15.14 -22.32
CA LYS A 273 28.82 -15.94 -22.53
C LYS A 273 28.22 -16.51 -21.22
N LYS A 274 29.06 -17.05 -20.31
CA LYS A 274 28.59 -17.55 -19.04
C LYS A 274 28.08 -16.45 -18.10
N ILE A 275 28.69 -15.27 -18.14
CA ILE A 275 28.19 -14.11 -17.38
C ILE A 275 26.87 -13.66 -17.94
N GLU A 276 26.73 -13.55 -19.26
CA GLU A 276 25.47 -13.19 -19.92
C GLU A 276 24.37 -14.19 -19.61
N GLU A 277 24.63 -15.51 -19.73
CA GLU A 277 23.70 -16.57 -19.33
C GLU A 277 23.27 -16.45 -17.85
N LYS A 278 24.26 -16.28 -16.93
CA LYS A 278 23.97 -16.15 -15.49
C LYS A 278 23.25 -14.84 -15.14
N THR A 279 23.57 -13.74 -15.85
CA THR A 279 22.89 -12.46 -15.69
C THR A 279 21.44 -12.55 -16.17
N GLY A 280 21.19 -13.25 -17.27
CA GLY A 280 19.83 -13.53 -17.76
C GLY A 280 18.99 -14.42 -16.81
N LEU A 281 19.62 -15.17 -15.90
CA LEU A 281 18.94 -15.97 -14.88
C LEU A 281 18.62 -15.18 -13.60
N LEU A 282 19.19 -13.98 -13.43
CA LEU A 282 18.87 -13.12 -12.28
C LEU A 282 17.40 -12.69 -12.36
N LYS A 283 16.67 -13.01 -11.32
CA LYS A 283 15.26 -12.61 -11.22
C LYS A 283 15.14 -11.20 -10.61
N ASP A 284 14.28 -10.40 -11.20
CA ASP A 284 13.89 -9.11 -10.63
C ASP A 284 12.83 -9.35 -9.55
N ILE A 285 13.28 -9.33 -8.31
CA ILE A 285 12.42 -9.59 -7.14
C ILE A 285 11.84 -8.26 -6.69
N ASP A 286 10.54 -8.20 -6.53
CA ASP A 286 9.83 -7.01 -6.03
C ASP A 286 10.01 -6.89 -4.50
N ILE A 287 11.26 -6.61 -4.08
CA ILE A 287 11.60 -6.38 -2.67
C ILE A 287 11.28 -4.94 -2.32
N SER A 288 10.50 -4.75 -1.27
CA SER A 288 10.29 -3.44 -0.69
C SER A 288 11.52 -3.04 0.12
N PRO A 289 12.24 -1.96 -0.24
CA PRO A 289 13.44 -1.56 0.49
C PRO A 289 13.09 -1.06 1.90
N ASP A 290 14.00 -1.29 2.85
CA ASP A 290 13.84 -0.84 4.23
C ASP A 290 13.74 0.69 4.33
N LEU A 291 12.70 1.16 5.03
CA LEU A 291 12.59 2.56 5.42
C LEU A 291 13.56 2.84 6.58
N GLN A 292 13.94 4.10 6.72
CA GLN A 292 14.83 4.57 7.78
C GLN A 292 14.21 5.77 8.47
N MET A 293 14.33 5.85 9.79
CA MET A 293 14.00 7.03 10.57
C MET A 293 15.06 7.26 11.65
N LYS A 294 15.09 8.47 12.21
CA LYS A 294 16.06 8.86 13.24
C LYS A 294 15.32 9.49 14.42
N PRO A 295 14.65 8.66 15.24
CA PRO A 295 13.97 9.18 16.42
C PRO A 295 15.00 9.74 17.41
N LEU A 296 14.71 10.93 17.96
CA LEU A 296 15.47 11.52 19.02
C LEU A 296 15.00 10.96 20.37
N ILE A 297 15.93 10.76 21.27
CA ILE A 297 15.60 10.40 22.65
C ILE A 297 15.31 11.69 23.41
N ALA A 298 14.10 11.80 23.93
CA ALA A 298 13.68 12.97 24.70
C ALA A 298 14.45 13.07 26.03
N SER A 299 14.73 14.29 26.44
CA SER A 299 15.45 14.56 27.70
C SER A 299 14.66 14.21 28.97
N ARG A 300 13.32 14.09 28.85
CA ARG A 300 12.41 13.75 29.95
C ARG A 300 11.64 12.50 29.65
N LYS A 301 11.28 11.75 30.70
CA LYS A 301 10.48 10.55 30.58
C LYS A 301 9.04 10.85 30.17
N ASN A 302 8.39 11.79 30.84
CA ASN A 302 7.00 12.17 30.55
C ASN A 302 6.97 13.31 29.53
N LEU A 303 6.38 13.08 28.35
CA LEU A 303 6.33 14.04 27.25
C LEU A 303 4.99 14.78 27.19
N ILE A 304 3.90 14.06 27.41
CA ILE A 304 2.54 14.59 27.35
C ILE A 304 1.75 14.05 28.53
N LEU A 305 1.09 14.93 29.25
CA LEU A 305 0.24 14.60 30.39
C LEU A 305 -1.16 15.18 30.15
N VAL A 306 -2.15 14.30 30.14
CA VAL A 306 -3.57 14.64 30.02
C VAL A 306 -4.26 14.30 31.33
N GLN A 307 -4.85 15.30 31.98
CA GLN A 307 -5.53 15.18 33.27
C GLN A 307 -6.90 15.82 33.22
N ASN A 308 -7.94 15.03 33.40
CA ASN A 308 -9.35 15.46 33.39
C ASN A 308 -9.70 16.30 32.14
N LEU A 309 -9.10 15.97 30.98
CA LEU A 309 -9.35 16.69 29.74
C LEU A 309 -10.79 16.48 29.27
N SER A 310 -11.44 17.59 28.93
CA SER A 310 -12.75 17.59 28.26
C SER A 310 -12.67 18.49 27.04
N ILE A 311 -13.22 18.02 25.92
CA ILE A 311 -13.29 18.78 24.66
C ILE A 311 -14.74 19.01 24.30
N PHE A 312 -15.05 20.24 23.87
CA PHE A 312 -16.39 20.64 23.46
C PHE A 312 -16.36 21.49 22.19
N TYR A 313 -17.36 21.29 21.35
CA TYR A 313 -17.65 22.14 20.20
C TYR A 313 -19.05 22.73 20.36
N ASP A 314 -19.16 24.04 20.49
CA ASP A 314 -20.40 24.77 20.74
C ASP A 314 -21.20 24.19 21.91
N LYS A 315 -22.29 23.46 21.62
CA LYS A 315 -23.16 22.84 22.61
C LYS A 315 -22.90 21.32 22.78
N LYS A 316 -22.03 20.73 21.95
CA LYS A 316 -21.74 19.30 21.99
C LYS A 316 -20.44 19.04 22.73
N ILE A 317 -20.50 18.24 23.78
CA ILE A 317 -19.32 17.73 24.48
C ILE A 317 -18.93 16.44 23.77
N LEU A 318 -17.67 16.33 23.35
CA LEU A 318 -17.17 15.11 22.70
C LEU A 318 -16.82 14.04 23.72
N PHE A 319 -16.17 14.44 24.81
CA PHE A 319 -15.89 13.56 25.96
C PHE A 319 -15.53 14.39 27.21
N LYS A 320 -15.55 13.74 28.36
CA LYS A 320 -15.22 14.33 29.66
C LYS A 320 -14.18 13.51 30.39
N ASN A 321 -13.38 14.19 31.24
CA ASN A 321 -12.49 13.58 32.23
C ASN A 321 -11.50 12.54 31.67
N LEU A 322 -10.97 12.76 30.46
CA LEU A 322 -9.96 11.90 29.87
C LEU A 322 -8.63 12.06 30.62
N ASN A 323 -8.00 10.95 30.99
CA ASN A 323 -6.74 10.89 31.69
C ASN A 323 -5.79 9.92 31.01
N PHE A 324 -4.62 10.38 30.59
CA PHE A 324 -3.53 9.52 30.12
C PHE A 324 -2.21 10.28 30.13
N GLU A 325 -1.13 9.54 29.97
CA GLU A 325 0.21 10.09 29.78
C GLU A 325 0.94 9.36 28.66
N ILE A 326 1.87 10.06 28.02
CA ILE A 326 2.78 9.50 27.00
C ILE A 326 4.19 9.68 27.48
N ASN A 327 4.89 8.57 27.65
CA ASN A 327 6.27 8.52 28.06
C ASN A 327 7.21 8.26 26.86
N SER A 328 8.46 8.68 26.98
CA SER A 328 9.49 8.41 25.99
C SER A 328 9.62 6.88 25.72
N GLY A 329 9.61 6.48 24.47
CA GLY A 329 9.65 5.09 24.02
C GLY A 329 8.29 4.38 23.95
N GLU A 330 7.19 5.01 24.40
CA GLU A 330 5.85 4.46 24.26
C GLU A 330 5.28 4.70 22.85
N ARG A 331 4.56 3.72 22.34
CA ARG A 331 3.75 3.82 21.12
C ARG A 331 2.28 3.70 21.53
N VAL A 332 1.62 4.85 21.60
CA VAL A 332 0.27 5.00 22.14
C VAL A 332 -0.72 5.10 20.99
N ALA A 333 -1.70 4.18 20.95
CA ALA A 333 -2.83 4.24 20.05
C ALA A 333 -4.04 4.89 20.73
N ILE A 334 -4.79 5.75 20.02
CA ILE A 334 -6.11 6.24 20.43
C ILE A 334 -7.18 5.55 19.61
N GLU A 335 -8.08 4.84 20.29
CA GLU A 335 -9.23 4.17 19.68
C GLU A 335 -10.56 4.81 20.13
N GLY A 336 -11.59 4.64 19.33
CA GLY A 336 -12.95 5.13 19.58
C GLY A 336 -13.75 5.27 18.29
N LYS A 337 -15.06 5.43 18.41
CA LYS A 337 -15.99 5.60 17.26
C LYS A 337 -15.66 6.84 16.43
N ASN A 338 -16.12 6.86 15.18
CA ASN A 338 -16.00 8.05 14.35
C ASN A 338 -16.76 9.23 14.99
N GLY A 339 -16.12 10.41 15.00
CA GLY A 339 -16.66 11.60 15.66
C GLY A 339 -16.50 11.65 17.18
N SER A 340 -15.83 10.69 17.82
CA SER A 340 -15.58 10.69 19.29
C SER A 340 -14.53 11.72 19.76
N GLY A 341 -13.86 12.43 18.84
CA GLY A 341 -12.88 13.47 19.19
C GLY A 341 -11.42 13.03 19.14
N LYS A 342 -11.09 11.87 18.53
CA LYS A 342 -9.70 11.40 18.38
C LYS A 342 -8.78 12.46 17.75
N SER A 343 -9.12 12.93 16.56
CA SER A 343 -8.35 13.95 15.85
C SER A 343 -8.31 15.29 16.59
N SER A 344 -9.35 15.62 17.39
CA SER A 344 -9.36 16.84 18.21
C SER A 344 -8.30 16.79 19.32
N ILE A 345 -8.06 15.63 19.93
CA ILE A 345 -6.98 15.44 20.90
C ILE A 345 -5.62 15.65 20.23
N VAL A 346 -5.41 15.01 19.07
CA VAL A 346 -4.15 15.14 18.33
C VAL A 346 -3.90 16.59 17.95
N LYS A 347 -4.87 17.30 17.38
CA LYS A 347 -4.79 18.71 17.03
C LYS A 347 -4.49 19.61 18.22
N LEU A 348 -5.12 19.33 19.37
CA LEU A 348 -4.85 20.06 20.60
C LEU A 348 -3.39 19.85 21.07
N ILE A 349 -2.85 18.63 20.99
CA ILE A 349 -1.47 18.31 21.35
C ILE A 349 -0.46 19.04 20.43
N VAL A 350 -0.77 19.12 19.13
CA VAL A 350 0.07 19.82 18.14
C VAL A 350 -0.01 21.35 18.29
N GLY A 351 -0.96 21.86 19.09
CA GLY A 351 -1.08 23.27 19.40
C GLY A 351 -2.17 24.01 18.65
N GLU A 352 -3.09 23.29 17.97
CA GLU A 352 -4.28 23.92 17.40
C GLU A 352 -5.23 24.40 18.51
N ASN A 353 -5.92 25.50 18.23
CA ASN A 353 -6.87 26.10 19.17
C ASN A 353 -8.20 25.33 19.22
N ILE A 354 -8.24 24.28 20.01
CA ILE A 354 -9.44 23.46 20.25
C ILE A 354 -10.05 23.84 21.60
N PRO A 355 -11.37 24.13 21.70
CA PRO A 355 -12.04 24.43 22.97
C PRO A 355 -11.93 23.27 23.96
N ASN A 356 -11.31 23.52 25.11
CA ASN A 356 -11.06 22.51 26.13
C ASN A 356 -10.99 23.13 27.54
N ASN A 357 -10.96 22.29 28.57
CA ASN A 357 -10.85 22.69 29.96
C ASN A 357 -9.40 22.84 30.47
N LYS A 358 -8.42 22.98 29.56
CA LYS A 358 -6.98 23.12 29.87
C LYS A 358 -6.35 21.92 30.61
N GLY A 359 -6.90 20.74 30.43
CA GLY A 359 -6.39 19.49 31.04
C GLY A 359 -5.16 18.91 30.37
N LEU A 360 -4.50 19.62 29.41
CA LEU A 360 -3.34 19.14 28.65
C LEU A 360 -2.07 19.88 29.10
N LYS A 361 -0.99 19.11 29.30
CA LYS A 361 0.37 19.64 29.47
C LYS A 361 1.30 18.90 28.50
N VAL A 362 1.94 19.65 27.60
CA VAL A 362 2.97 19.18 26.70
C VAL A 362 4.34 19.66 27.18
N MET A 363 5.36 18.81 27.08
CA MET A 363 6.73 19.17 27.41
C MET A 363 7.18 20.42 26.62
N PRO A 364 7.75 21.43 27.25
CA PRO A 364 8.26 22.62 26.55
C PRO A 364 9.33 22.24 25.51
N ASN A 365 9.26 22.84 24.33
CA ASN A 365 10.19 22.63 23.21
C ASN A 365 10.25 21.17 22.70
N LEU A 366 9.21 20.39 22.92
CA LEU A 366 9.10 19.04 22.39
C LEU A 366 9.11 19.08 20.86
N LYS A 367 10.04 18.36 20.23
CA LYS A 367 10.10 18.23 18.78
C LYS A 367 9.07 17.21 18.30
N ILE A 368 8.00 17.71 17.71
CA ILE A 368 6.87 16.91 17.22
C ILE A 368 6.94 16.82 15.71
N SER A 369 6.85 15.61 15.17
CA SER A 369 6.55 15.36 13.74
C SER A 369 5.10 14.95 13.60
N TYR A 370 4.33 15.69 12.83
CA TYR A 370 2.89 15.49 12.70
C TYR A 370 2.49 15.08 11.28
N VAL A 371 1.71 14.01 11.15
CA VAL A 371 1.02 13.60 9.91
C VAL A 371 -0.47 13.77 10.13
N SER A 372 -1.06 14.73 9.43
CA SER A 372 -2.50 15.02 9.52
C SER A 372 -3.33 14.00 8.74
N GLN A 373 -4.61 13.88 9.07
CA GLN A 373 -5.56 13.05 8.35
C GLN A 373 -5.74 13.53 6.90
N MET A 374 -5.88 14.85 6.72
CA MET A 374 -6.07 15.48 5.41
C MET A 374 -4.73 15.68 4.68
N THR A 375 -4.76 15.66 3.36
CA THR A 375 -3.56 15.80 2.52
C THR A 375 -3.44 17.16 1.83
N ASP A 376 -4.30 18.12 2.17
CA ASP A 376 -4.40 19.45 1.54
C ASP A 376 -3.12 20.29 1.64
N GLU A 377 -2.27 19.99 2.62
CA GLU A 377 -0.99 20.66 2.85
C GLU A 377 0.09 20.27 1.82
N VAL A 378 -0.13 19.17 1.08
CA VAL A 378 0.85 18.64 0.13
C VAL A 378 0.73 19.39 -1.20
N LYS A 379 1.50 20.48 -1.35
CA LYS A 379 1.46 21.39 -2.52
C LYS A 379 2.88 21.79 -2.94
N GLY A 380 3.00 22.31 -4.16
CA GLY A 380 4.26 22.80 -4.70
C GLY A 380 5.17 21.69 -5.21
N THR A 381 6.43 22.00 -5.37
CA THR A 381 7.46 21.04 -5.77
C THR A 381 8.03 20.30 -4.54
N ILE A 382 8.68 19.16 -4.77
CA ILE A 382 9.35 18.42 -3.68
C ILE A 382 10.40 19.28 -2.99
N SER A 383 11.17 20.07 -3.74
CA SER A 383 12.21 20.92 -3.17
C SER A 383 11.64 22.06 -2.31
N GLU A 384 10.51 22.65 -2.73
CA GLU A 384 9.79 23.65 -1.94
C GLU A 384 9.23 23.03 -0.66
N TYR A 385 8.60 21.87 -0.78
CA TYR A 385 8.01 21.15 0.34
C TYR A 385 9.06 20.71 1.37
N ALA A 386 10.20 20.18 0.90
CA ALA A 386 11.32 19.81 1.76
C ALA A 386 11.89 21.02 2.51
N ARG A 387 12.09 22.15 1.80
CA ARG A 387 12.59 23.40 2.38
C ARG A 387 11.61 23.97 3.42
N TYR A 388 10.31 23.98 3.11
CA TYR A 388 9.28 24.48 4.02
C TYR A 388 9.25 23.70 5.33
N ASN A 389 9.46 22.37 5.27
CA ASN A 389 9.44 21.48 6.43
C ASN A 389 10.84 21.24 7.05
N ASN A 390 11.90 21.94 6.60
CA ASN A 390 13.27 21.81 7.08
C ASN A 390 13.82 20.38 7.04
N VAL A 391 13.47 19.59 6.01
CA VAL A 391 13.99 18.23 5.82
C VAL A 391 15.05 18.22 4.71
N ASP A 392 16.04 17.32 4.83
CA ASP A 392 17.01 17.08 3.76
C ASP A 392 16.32 16.49 2.53
N GLU A 393 16.40 17.23 1.40
CA GLU A 393 15.73 16.82 0.16
C GLU A 393 16.22 15.46 -0.36
N GLY A 394 17.50 15.14 -0.19
CA GLY A 394 18.08 13.88 -0.65
C GLY A 394 17.53 12.68 0.13
N ILE A 395 17.45 12.80 1.46
CA ILE A 395 16.85 11.79 2.34
C ILE A 395 15.36 11.65 2.03
N PHE A 396 14.66 12.77 1.91
CA PHE A 396 13.23 12.79 1.61
C PHE A 396 12.90 12.10 0.28
N ARG A 397 13.62 12.44 -0.80
CA ARG A 397 13.48 11.78 -2.12
C ARG A 397 13.77 10.28 -2.04
N ALA A 398 14.80 9.89 -1.28
CA ALA A 398 15.13 8.49 -1.08
C ALA A 398 14.00 7.73 -0.35
N MET A 399 13.38 8.33 0.67
CA MET A 399 12.25 7.71 1.38
C MET A 399 11.02 7.59 0.47
N LEU A 400 10.72 8.61 -0.34
CA LEU A 400 9.62 8.55 -1.32
C LEU A 400 9.80 7.42 -2.33
N GLN A 401 11.01 7.26 -2.88
CA GLN A 401 11.31 6.15 -3.79
C GLN A 401 11.15 4.79 -3.13
N LYS A 402 11.60 4.65 -1.88
CA LYS A 402 11.42 3.43 -1.09
C LYS A 402 9.93 3.11 -0.83
N LEU A 403 9.07 4.12 -0.65
CA LEU A 403 7.63 3.99 -0.53
C LEU A 403 6.94 3.76 -1.90
N GLY A 404 7.71 3.63 -2.98
CA GLY A 404 7.19 3.31 -4.31
C GLY A 404 6.56 4.50 -5.03
N VAL A 405 7.02 5.72 -4.76
CA VAL A 405 6.69 6.89 -5.60
C VAL A 405 7.72 6.99 -6.72
N ASP A 406 7.26 6.91 -7.97
CA ASP A 406 8.12 6.90 -9.15
C ASP A 406 8.87 8.22 -9.31
N LYS A 407 10.13 8.15 -9.81
CA LYS A 407 10.96 9.33 -10.02
C LYS A 407 10.30 10.38 -10.90
N GLU A 408 9.66 9.98 -11.98
CA GLU A 408 8.98 10.87 -12.92
C GLU A 408 7.86 11.69 -12.28
N LYS A 409 7.21 11.14 -11.24
CA LYS A 409 6.19 11.83 -10.47
C LYS A 409 6.77 12.79 -9.45
N LEU A 410 8.02 12.57 -9.03
CA LEU A 410 8.71 13.45 -8.09
C LEU A 410 9.10 14.81 -8.68
N ASP A 411 9.13 14.93 -10.01
CA ASP A 411 9.44 16.19 -10.71
C ASP A 411 8.18 17.00 -11.07
N LYS A 412 6.98 16.46 -10.74
CA LYS A 412 5.69 17.15 -10.93
C LYS A 412 5.27 17.92 -9.69
N ASN A 413 4.21 18.73 -9.83
CA ASN A 413 3.61 19.38 -8.69
C ASN A 413 2.96 18.33 -7.77
N LEU A 414 3.24 18.42 -6.48
CA LEU A 414 2.70 17.49 -5.47
C LEU A 414 1.15 17.53 -5.39
N SER A 415 0.53 18.64 -5.80
CA SER A 415 -0.94 18.75 -5.88
C SER A 415 -1.56 17.74 -6.84
N ASP A 416 -0.81 17.35 -7.91
CA ASP A 416 -1.29 16.44 -8.95
C ASP A 416 -1.20 14.94 -8.55
N LEU A 417 -0.64 14.68 -7.39
CA LEU A 417 -0.51 13.32 -6.85
C LEU A 417 -1.86 12.80 -6.35
N SER A 418 -2.07 11.48 -6.47
CA SER A 418 -3.21 10.82 -5.84
C SER A 418 -3.14 10.91 -4.30
N GLU A 419 -4.29 10.80 -3.63
CA GLU A 419 -4.36 10.86 -2.16
C GLU A 419 -3.39 9.89 -1.47
N GLY A 420 -3.28 8.65 -1.98
CA GLY A 420 -2.32 7.69 -1.46
C GLY A 420 -0.85 8.10 -1.68
N GLN A 421 -0.54 8.79 -2.79
CA GLN A 421 0.80 9.33 -3.03
C GLN A 421 1.09 10.55 -2.14
N LYS A 422 0.12 11.45 -1.96
CA LYS A 422 0.24 12.57 -1.01
C LYS A 422 0.45 12.07 0.41
N LYS A 423 -0.26 11.02 0.83
CA LYS A 423 -0.06 10.40 2.15
C LYS A 423 1.36 9.83 2.29
N LYS A 424 1.90 9.18 1.24
CA LYS A 424 3.31 8.75 1.20
C LYS A 424 4.29 9.92 1.33
N VAL A 425 3.97 11.07 0.72
CA VAL A 425 4.77 12.31 0.85
C VAL A 425 4.81 12.78 2.30
N MET A 426 3.67 12.83 2.97
CA MET A 426 3.59 13.25 4.39
C MET A 426 4.36 12.31 5.32
N ILE A 427 4.22 10.99 5.11
CA ILE A 427 4.95 9.99 5.90
C ILE A 427 6.45 10.07 5.61
N ALA A 428 6.86 10.17 4.34
CA ALA A 428 8.27 10.32 3.98
C ALA A 428 8.88 11.57 4.61
N ARG A 429 8.15 12.69 4.65
CA ARG A 429 8.56 13.90 5.36
C ARG A 429 8.73 13.60 6.85
N SER A 430 7.70 13.05 7.49
CA SER A 430 7.71 12.78 8.93
C SER A 430 8.87 11.87 9.35
N ILE A 431 9.15 10.79 8.62
CA ILE A 431 10.26 9.88 8.94
C ILE A 431 11.65 10.45 8.61
N SER A 432 11.70 11.54 7.82
CA SER A 432 12.92 12.27 7.51
C SER A 432 13.24 13.37 8.52
N GLU A 433 12.31 13.68 9.42
CA GLU A 433 12.47 14.66 10.49
C GLU A 433 13.15 14.04 11.72
N ASP A 434 14.06 14.76 12.34
CA ASP A 434 14.64 14.41 13.64
C ASP A 434 13.69 14.86 14.76
N SER A 435 12.83 13.94 15.26
CA SER A 435 11.76 14.26 16.21
C SER A 435 11.78 13.39 17.47
N GLU A 436 11.32 13.94 18.59
CA GLU A 436 11.24 13.27 19.88
C GLU A 436 9.94 12.48 20.03
N ILE A 437 8.88 12.90 19.31
CA ILE A 437 7.59 12.19 19.21
C ILE A 437 7.01 12.33 17.80
N TYR A 438 6.47 11.24 17.30
CA TYR A 438 5.74 11.19 16.03
C TYR A 438 4.25 11.08 16.32
N ILE A 439 3.46 12.02 15.78
CA ILE A 439 2.01 12.05 15.98
C ILE A 439 1.36 11.85 14.63
N TRP A 440 0.67 10.72 14.45
CA TRP A 440 0.09 10.33 13.16
C TRP A 440 -1.42 10.13 13.26
N ASP A 441 -2.17 10.89 12.47
CA ASP A 441 -3.63 10.78 12.37
C ASP A 441 -4.03 10.02 11.09
N GLU A 442 -4.49 8.79 11.24
CA GLU A 442 -4.87 7.84 10.18
C GLU A 442 -3.82 7.76 9.06
N PRO A 443 -2.55 7.42 9.38
CA PRO A 443 -1.46 7.43 8.41
C PRO A 443 -1.60 6.36 7.34
N LEU A 444 -2.32 5.26 7.59
CA LEU A 444 -2.41 4.12 6.68
C LEU A 444 -3.51 4.25 5.65
N ASN A 445 -4.37 5.27 5.75
CA ASN A 445 -5.42 5.49 4.77
C ASN A 445 -4.83 5.67 3.36
N TYR A 446 -5.46 5.05 2.36
CA TYR A 446 -5.04 5.05 0.95
C TYR A 446 -3.68 4.39 0.66
N LEU A 447 -3.00 3.80 1.66
CA LEU A 447 -1.75 3.10 1.44
C LEU A 447 -1.97 1.65 1.05
N ASP A 448 -1.21 1.19 0.07
CA ASP A 448 -1.17 -0.22 -0.27
C ASP A 448 -0.55 -1.08 0.86
N ILE A 449 -0.92 -2.36 0.89
CA ILE A 449 -0.52 -3.29 1.95
C ILE A 449 1.00 -3.37 2.09
N GLN A 450 1.74 -3.30 0.98
CA GLN A 450 3.21 -3.37 1.03
C GLN A 450 3.82 -2.14 1.69
N SER A 451 3.30 -0.93 1.40
CA SER A 451 3.70 0.30 2.06
C SER A 451 3.38 0.28 3.56
N ARG A 452 2.20 -0.26 3.94
CA ARG A 452 1.84 -0.45 5.36
C ARG A 452 2.83 -1.37 6.06
N GLU A 453 3.19 -2.50 5.46
CA GLU A 453 4.17 -3.44 6.02
C GLU A 453 5.58 -2.82 6.16
N GLN A 454 6.01 -2.01 5.20
CA GLN A 454 7.28 -1.28 5.31
C GLN A 454 7.29 -0.33 6.51
N ILE A 455 6.18 0.40 6.72
CA ILE A 455 6.01 1.31 7.86
C ILE A 455 6.00 0.53 9.18
N GLU A 456 5.26 -0.57 9.27
CA GLU A 456 5.24 -1.43 10.45
C GLU A 456 6.65 -1.94 10.82
N ASN A 457 7.36 -2.49 9.84
CA ASN A 457 8.71 -3.01 10.04
C ASN A 457 9.69 -1.91 10.48
N MET A 458 9.55 -0.71 9.93
CA MET A 458 10.34 0.45 10.33
C MET A 458 10.05 0.85 11.78
N ILE A 459 8.77 0.97 12.17
CA ILE A 459 8.40 1.35 13.53
C ILE A 459 8.91 0.31 14.55
N LEU A 460 8.79 -0.99 14.24
CA LEU A 460 9.31 -2.05 15.10
C LEU A 460 10.84 -2.07 15.20
N LYS A 461 11.53 -1.66 14.15
CA LYS A 461 13.01 -1.63 14.11
C LYS A 461 13.59 -0.46 14.89
N TYR A 462 12.95 0.70 14.82
CA TYR A 462 13.48 1.95 15.40
C TYR A 462 12.82 2.34 16.73
N GLU A 463 11.70 1.70 17.07
CA GLU A 463 10.93 1.90 18.31
C GLU A 463 10.74 3.37 18.73
N PRO A 464 10.25 4.25 17.80
CA PRO A 464 10.08 5.67 18.10
C PRO A 464 9.00 5.88 19.16
N THR A 465 9.06 7.00 19.89
CA THR A 465 7.91 7.46 20.65
C THR A 465 6.82 7.94 19.71
N MET A 466 5.62 7.38 19.81
CA MET A 466 4.51 7.69 18.91
C MET A 466 3.18 7.87 19.64
N LEU A 467 2.37 8.77 19.08
CA LEU A 467 0.92 8.82 19.30
C LEU A 467 0.26 8.66 17.94
N PHE A 468 -0.66 7.70 17.80
CA PHE A 468 -1.33 7.50 16.53
C PHE A 468 -2.80 7.12 16.68
N ILE A 469 -3.56 7.49 15.66
CA ILE A 469 -4.96 7.09 15.48
C ILE A 469 -4.99 6.16 14.28
N GLU A 470 -5.54 4.98 14.44
CA GLU A 470 -5.73 4.03 13.36
C GLU A 470 -6.96 3.14 13.59
N HIS A 471 -7.47 2.59 12.49
CA HIS A 471 -8.59 1.66 12.46
C HIS A 471 -8.17 0.23 12.04
N ASP A 472 -6.89 0.01 11.75
CA ASP A 472 -6.34 -1.30 11.42
C ASP A 472 -5.91 -2.02 12.70
N ASN A 473 -6.76 -2.92 13.23
CA ASN A 473 -6.46 -3.69 14.44
C ASN A 473 -5.19 -4.53 14.33
N VAL A 474 -4.82 -4.99 13.13
CA VAL A 474 -3.57 -5.74 12.92
C VAL A 474 -2.38 -4.83 13.18
N PHE A 475 -2.44 -3.58 12.69
CA PHE A 475 -1.42 -2.58 12.93
C PHE A 475 -1.34 -2.19 14.42
N ILE A 476 -2.48 -1.89 15.03
CA ILE A 476 -2.55 -1.47 16.45
C ILE A 476 -1.95 -2.55 17.34
N ASN A 477 -2.42 -3.81 17.22
CA ASN A 477 -1.94 -4.94 18.01
C ASN A 477 -0.44 -5.23 17.82
N LYS A 478 0.11 -4.92 16.65
CA LYS A 478 1.52 -5.15 16.34
C LYS A 478 2.43 -4.04 16.83
N ILE A 479 1.97 -2.78 16.81
CA ILE A 479 2.79 -1.58 17.03
C ILE A 479 2.59 -0.97 18.41
N ALA A 480 1.34 -0.89 18.90
CA ALA A 480 1.03 -0.19 20.14
C ALA A 480 1.63 -0.89 21.37
N THR A 481 2.24 -0.10 22.24
CA THR A 481 2.62 -0.52 23.60
C THR A 481 1.51 -0.19 24.62
N LYS A 482 0.62 0.75 24.25
CA LYS A 482 -0.49 1.21 25.07
C LYS A 482 -1.64 1.64 24.17
N VAL A 483 -2.85 1.27 24.56
CA VAL A 483 -4.08 1.68 23.85
C VAL A 483 -4.94 2.51 24.81
N ILE A 484 -5.45 3.62 24.30
CA ILE A 484 -6.35 4.52 25.01
C ILE A 484 -7.70 4.46 24.32
N GLN A 485 -8.69 3.94 25.03
CA GLN A 485 -10.08 3.95 24.58
C GLN A 485 -10.74 5.30 24.96
N LEU A 486 -11.32 5.98 23.98
CA LEU A 486 -12.14 7.15 24.27
C LEU A 486 -13.48 6.70 24.84
N PRO A 487 -13.96 7.36 25.91
CA PRO A 487 -15.27 7.02 26.47
C PRO A 487 -16.36 7.24 25.43
N GLU A 488 -17.29 6.29 25.37
CA GLU A 488 -18.57 6.47 24.65
C GLU A 488 -19.47 7.33 25.52
N GLU A 489 -20.22 8.28 24.91
CA GLU A 489 -21.24 9.09 25.64
C GLU A 489 -22.40 8.23 26.11
#